data_6ca4439e896683c23992193acd1cc097
#
_entry.id   6ca4439e896683c23992193acd1cc097
#
_cell.length_a   1.000
_cell.length_b   1.000
_cell.length_c   1.000
_cell.angle_alpha   90.00
_cell.angle_beta   90.00
_cell.angle_gamma   90.00
#
_symmetry.space_group_name_H-M   'P 1'
#
loop_
_entity.id
_entity.type
_entity.pdbx_description
1 polymer ?
#
loop_
_entity_poly.entity_id
_entity_poly.type
_entity_poly.pdbx_seq_one_letter_code
_entity_poly.pdbx_strand_id
1 'polypeptide(L)'
;MEFFPLLLVIFASIFQGSFGLGMKFMAPLKWEAWWLVHSIFAMILIPTAWAYFVTPDLFNVVTGASSDVILTAMAFGALWGIGGIMFGKSVPYIGISLTYGIVMGVCSAAGGLIPLFFANEAEFEKMAPGLPFILGGVAIML
;
A
#
# COMPACT_ATOMS: atom_id res chain seq x y z
N MET A 1 15.55 21.05 -7.38
CA MET A 1 14.94 19.81 -6.82
C MET A 1 14.31 20.16 -5.49
N GLU A 2 13.06 19.85 -5.32
CA GLU A 2 12.39 20.08 -4.04
C GLU A 2 12.79 18.95 -3.08
N PHE A 3 13.60 19.25 -2.08
CA PHE A 3 14.02 18.27 -1.08
C PHE A 3 12.87 17.80 -0.18
N PHE A 4 11.82 18.59 -0.06
CA PHE A 4 10.69 18.29 0.82
C PHE A 4 9.94 17.00 0.44
N PRO A 5 9.56 16.77 -0.83
CA PRO A 5 8.96 15.49 -1.23
C PRO A 5 9.86 14.28 -0.97
N LEU A 6 11.17 14.43 -1.19
CA LEU A 6 12.14 13.36 -0.92
C LEU A 6 12.21 13.02 0.58
N LEU A 7 12.21 14.01 1.45
CA LEU A 7 12.16 13.80 2.91
C LEU A 7 10.87 13.08 3.32
N LEU A 8 9.73 13.43 2.74
CA LEU A 8 8.46 12.75 3.02
C LEU A 8 8.51 11.28 2.60
N VAL A 9 9.09 10.98 1.45
CA VAL A 9 9.26 9.58 0.98
C VAL A 9 10.17 8.80 1.92
N ILE A 10 11.30 9.37 2.35
CA ILE A 10 12.20 8.73 3.32
C ILE A 10 11.47 8.45 4.64
N PHE A 11 10.71 9.43 5.14
CA PHE A 11 9.95 9.28 6.37
C PHE A 11 8.88 8.20 6.25
N ALA A 12 8.11 8.21 5.17
CA ALA A 12 7.12 7.18 4.87
C ALA A 12 7.75 5.77 4.76
N SER A 13 8.93 5.68 4.16
CA SER A 13 9.67 4.41 4.02
C SER A 13 10.10 3.84 5.38
N ILE A 14 10.51 4.68 6.33
CA ILE A 14 10.84 4.26 7.70
C ILE A 14 9.59 3.69 8.40
N PHE A 15 8.45 4.36 8.30
CA PHE A 15 7.19 3.86 8.85
C PHE A 15 6.75 2.56 8.19
N GLN A 16 6.84 2.47 6.87
CA GLN A 16 6.51 1.26 6.14
C GLN A 16 7.43 0.09 6.53
N GLY A 17 8.73 0.32 6.65
CA GLY A 17 9.70 -0.70 7.07
C GLY A 17 9.50 -1.14 8.54
N SER A 18 9.02 -0.26 9.41
CA SER A 18 8.76 -0.57 10.83
C SER A 18 7.42 -1.28 11.06
N PHE A 19 6.55 -1.38 10.06
CA PHE A 19 5.24 -2.05 10.16
C PHE A 19 5.32 -3.45 10.76
N GLY A 20 6.31 -4.25 10.35
CA GLY A 20 6.53 -5.60 10.85
C GLY A 20 7.02 -5.71 12.30
N LEU A 21 7.53 -4.61 12.89
CA LEU A 21 8.04 -4.63 14.26
C LEU A 21 6.92 -4.90 15.28
N GLY A 22 5.72 -4.35 15.04
CA GLY A 22 4.56 -4.59 15.90
C GLY A 22 4.22 -6.07 16.00
N MET A 23 4.31 -6.79 14.89
CA MET A 23 4.05 -8.25 14.85
C MET A 23 5.07 -9.05 15.66
N LYS A 24 6.33 -8.60 15.71
CA LYS A 24 7.39 -9.29 16.45
C LYS A 24 7.18 -9.26 17.96
N PHE A 25 6.55 -8.21 18.48
CA PHE A 25 6.38 -8.00 19.92
C PHE A 25 4.99 -8.32 20.44
N MET A 26 4.11 -8.87 19.62
CA MET A 26 2.71 -9.10 20.01
C MET A 26 2.44 -10.43 20.74
N ALA A 27 3.44 -11.29 20.93
CA ALA A 27 3.24 -12.56 21.67
C ALA A 27 2.65 -12.26 23.06
N PRO A 28 1.64 -13.03 23.54
CA PRO A 28 1.13 -14.30 23.00
C PRO A 28 -0.02 -14.17 21.99
N LEU A 29 -0.33 -12.98 21.49
CA LEU A 29 -1.43 -12.77 20.55
C LEU A 29 -1.13 -13.40 19.20
N LYS A 30 -2.16 -13.92 18.56
CA LYS A 30 -2.08 -14.42 17.19
C LYS A 30 -2.11 -13.27 16.20
N TRP A 31 -1.63 -13.51 14.99
CA TRP A 31 -1.61 -12.53 13.91
C TRP A 31 -3.00 -11.92 13.62
N GLU A 32 -4.05 -12.70 13.67
CA GLU A 32 -5.42 -12.26 13.41
C GLU A 32 -5.88 -11.17 14.41
N ALA A 33 -5.48 -11.28 15.67
CA ALA A 33 -5.81 -10.28 16.68
C ALA A 33 -5.10 -8.94 16.42
N TRP A 34 -3.83 -9.00 16.05
CA TRP A 34 -3.06 -7.82 15.67
C TRP A 34 -3.66 -7.16 14.42
N TRP A 35 -3.96 -7.98 13.40
CA TRP A 35 -4.54 -7.51 12.15
C TRP A 35 -5.90 -6.85 12.35
N LEU A 36 -6.74 -7.40 13.22
CA LEU A 36 -8.03 -6.81 13.57
C LEU A 36 -7.86 -5.41 14.16
N VAL A 37 -6.98 -5.26 15.16
CA VAL A 37 -6.69 -3.95 15.78
C VAL A 37 -6.13 -2.97 14.75
N HIS A 38 -5.15 -3.41 13.96
CA HIS A 38 -4.56 -2.60 12.89
C HIS A 38 -5.63 -2.14 11.87
N SER A 39 -6.50 -3.04 11.43
CA SER A 39 -7.55 -2.73 10.46
C SER A 39 -8.54 -1.71 11.00
N ILE A 40 -8.98 -1.84 12.25
CA ILE A 40 -9.90 -0.89 12.88
C ILE A 40 -9.25 0.50 12.99
N PHE A 41 -8.05 0.59 13.54
CA PHE A 41 -7.43 1.88 13.80
C PHE A 41 -6.81 2.50 12.55
N ALA A 42 -5.94 1.75 11.84
CA ALA A 42 -5.15 2.31 10.74
C ALA A 42 -5.90 2.38 9.42
N MET A 43 -6.92 1.54 9.20
CA MET A 43 -7.65 1.51 7.93
C MET A 43 -9.04 2.15 8.00
N ILE A 44 -9.67 2.17 9.16
CA ILE A 44 -11.03 2.73 9.30
C ILE A 44 -11.00 4.04 10.06
N LEU A 45 -10.59 4.01 11.33
CA LEU A 45 -10.75 5.17 12.21
C LEU A 45 -9.86 6.35 11.80
N ILE A 46 -8.56 6.12 11.64
CA ILE A 46 -7.62 7.20 11.33
C ILE A 46 -7.88 7.81 9.95
N PRO A 47 -8.03 7.04 8.85
CA PRO A 47 -8.34 7.61 7.55
C PRO A 47 -9.68 8.33 7.51
N THR A 48 -10.71 7.80 8.19
CA THR A 48 -12.03 8.44 8.23
C THR A 48 -11.97 9.76 9.02
N ALA A 49 -11.31 9.76 10.17
CA ALA A 49 -11.11 10.98 10.95
C ALA A 49 -10.31 12.02 10.15
N TRP A 50 -9.23 11.60 9.50
CA TRP A 50 -8.42 12.47 8.65
C TRP A 50 -9.24 13.06 7.49
N ALA A 51 -10.00 12.22 6.78
CA ALA A 51 -10.87 12.66 5.70
C ALA A 51 -11.91 13.69 6.18
N TYR A 52 -12.46 13.50 7.37
CA TYR A 52 -13.42 14.43 7.98
C TYR A 52 -12.81 15.83 8.22
N PHE A 53 -11.54 15.90 8.61
CA PHE A 53 -10.86 17.19 8.84
C PHE A 53 -10.40 17.87 7.55
N VAL A 54 -10.08 17.11 6.51
CA VAL A 54 -9.46 17.64 5.29
C VAL A 54 -10.50 17.90 4.18
N THR A 55 -11.59 17.11 4.16
CA THR A 55 -12.59 17.19 3.09
C THR A 55 -13.84 17.91 3.59
N PRO A 56 -14.11 19.14 3.12
CA PRO A 56 -15.38 19.80 3.41
C PRO A 56 -16.54 18.96 2.88
N ASP A 57 -17.58 18.81 3.70
CA ASP A 57 -18.79 18.08 3.32
C ASP A 57 -18.56 16.62 2.86
N LEU A 58 -17.70 15.92 3.59
CA LEU A 58 -17.28 14.53 3.29
C LEU A 58 -18.47 13.60 2.98
N PHE A 59 -19.59 13.75 3.71
CA PHE A 59 -20.74 12.90 3.52
C PHE A 59 -21.33 13.03 2.11
N ASN A 60 -21.51 14.26 1.63
CA ASN A 60 -22.03 14.52 0.28
C ASN A 60 -21.03 14.11 -0.81
N VAL A 61 -19.73 14.27 -0.55
CA VAL A 61 -18.67 13.81 -1.47
C VAL A 61 -18.73 12.29 -1.64
N VAL A 62 -18.84 11.55 -0.54
CA VAL A 62 -18.90 10.07 -0.58
C VAL A 62 -20.22 9.56 -1.16
N THR A 63 -21.35 10.13 -0.76
CA THR A 63 -22.66 9.70 -1.27
C THR A 63 -22.93 10.15 -2.69
N GLY A 64 -22.28 11.23 -3.15
CA GLY A 64 -22.36 11.72 -4.53
C GLY A 64 -21.42 11.02 -5.51
N ALA A 65 -20.55 10.13 -5.02
CA ALA A 65 -19.68 9.35 -5.90
C ALA A 65 -20.48 8.39 -6.79
N SER A 66 -20.05 8.23 -8.05
CA SER A 66 -20.72 7.31 -8.97
C SER A 66 -20.60 5.85 -8.49
N SER A 67 -21.60 5.03 -8.79
CA SER A 67 -21.60 3.63 -8.41
C SER A 67 -20.38 2.86 -8.94
N ASP A 68 -19.90 3.22 -10.12
CA ASP A 68 -18.70 2.59 -10.72
C ASP A 68 -17.44 2.85 -9.91
N VAL A 69 -17.27 4.07 -9.40
CA VAL A 69 -16.13 4.41 -8.53
C VAL A 69 -16.20 3.64 -7.23
N ILE A 70 -17.39 3.59 -6.62
CA ILE A 70 -17.61 2.86 -5.37
C ILE A 70 -17.35 1.36 -5.55
N LEU A 71 -17.92 0.74 -6.58
CA LEU A 71 -17.77 -0.69 -6.85
C LEU A 71 -16.31 -1.04 -7.19
N THR A 72 -15.63 -0.21 -7.97
CA THR A 72 -14.22 -0.38 -8.29
C THR A 72 -13.36 -0.31 -7.03
N ALA A 73 -13.56 0.70 -6.19
CA ALA A 73 -12.84 0.83 -4.92
C ALA A 73 -13.10 -0.38 -3.99
N MET A 74 -14.34 -0.85 -3.90
CA MET A 74 -14.70 -2.04 -3.12
C MET A 74 -14.04 -3.30 -3.66
N ALA A 75 -14.02 -3.49 -4.99
CA ALA A 75 -13.38 -4.65 -5.62
C ALA A 75 -11.87 -4.68 -5.34
N PHE A 76 -11.17 -3.56 -5.53
CA PHE A 76 -9.74 -3.47 -5.22
C PHE A 76 -9.46 -3.63 -3.73
N GLY A 77 -10.31 -3.06 -2.86
CA GLY A 77 -10.20 -3.25 -1.42
C GLY A 77 -10.37 -4.70 -1.00
N ALA A 78 -11.32 -5.42 -1.60
CA ALA A 78 -11.54 -6.85 -1.35
C ALA A 78 -10.35 -7.69 -1.80
N LEU A 79 -9.80 -7.45 -3.00
CA LEU A 79 -8.59 -8.12 -3.49
C LEU A 79 -7.39 -7.86 -2.59
N TRP A 80 -7.21 -6.63 -2.14
CA TRP A 80 -6.15 -6.27 -1.20
C TRP A 80 -6.33 -7.00 0.15
N GLY A 81 -7.57 -7.10 0.65
CA GLY A 81 -7.90 -7.85 1.87
C GLY A 81 -7.54 -9.33 1.77
N ILE A 82 -7.81 -9.98 0.63
CA ILE A 82 -7.40 -11.35 0.36
C ILE A 82 -5.87 -11.48 0.42
N GLY A 83 -5.15 -10.57 -0.24
CA GLY A 83 -3.69 -10.50 -0.18
C GLY A 83 -3.15 -10.37 1.25
N GLY A 84 -3.78 -9.52 2.08
CA GLY A 84 -3.45 -9.36 3.50
C GLY A 84 -3.62 -10.64 4.31
N ILE A 85 -4.69 -11.40 4.06
CA ILE A 85 -4.90 -12.71 4.71
C ILE A 85 -3.82 -13.71 4.29
N MET A 86 -3.48 -13.76 3.01
CA MET A 86 -2.42 -14.64 2.50
C MET A 86 -1.05 -14.28 3.07
N PHE A 87 -0.76 -12.99 3.17
CA PHE A 87 0.44 -12.47 3.84
C PHE A 87 0.53 -12.98 5.29
N GLY A 88 -0.53 -12.76 6.08
CA GLY A 88 -0.54 -13.18 7.49
C GLY A 88 -0.41 -14.69 7.68
N LYS A 89 -1.00 -15.48 6.79
CA LYS A 89 -0.87 -16.93 6.81
C LYS A 89 0.53 -17.42 6.42
N SER A 90 1.28 -16.68 5.62
CA SER A 90 2.65 -17.08 5.25
C SER A 90 3.68 -16.86 6.36
N VAL A 91 3.44 -15.89 7.24
CA VAL A 91 4.38 -15.53 8.32
C VAL A 91 4.77 -16.70 9.23
N PRO A 92 3.86 -17.59 9.69
CA PRO A 92 4.22 -18.75 10.48
C PRO A 92 5.08 -19.79 9.74
N TYR A 93 5.03 -19.84 8.42
CA TYR A 93 5.76 -20.83 7.60
C TYR A 93 7.17 -20.41 7.23
N ILE A 94 7.36 -19.18 6.82
CA ILE A 94 8.64 -18.70 6.30
C ILE A 94 9.23 -17.52 7.08
N GLY A 95 8.56 -17.11 8.15
CA GLY A 95 8.96 -15.98 8.98
C GLY A 95 8.58 -14.62 8.38
N ILE A 96 8.50 -13.61 9.24
CA ILE A 96 8.02 -12.27 8.86
C ILE A 96 8.97 -11.57 7.88
N SER A 97 10.27 -11.69 8.08
CA SER A 97 11.25 -10.98 7.24
C SER A 97 11.22 -11.47 5.80
N LEU A 98 11.16 -12.78 5.59
CA LEU A 98 11.14 -13.36 4.25
C LEU A 98 9.77 -13.11 3.58
N THR A 99 8.67 -13.30 4.31
CA THR A 99 7.32 -12.97 3.82
C THR A 99 7.25 -11.52 3.36
N TYR A 100 7.73 -10.60 4.20
CA TYR A 100 7.71 -9.17 3.91
C TYR A 100 8.57 -8.82 2.70
N GLY A 101 9.79 -9.34 2.63
CA GLY A 101 10.71 -9.10 1.51
C GLY A 101 10.14 -9.57 0.18
N ILE A 102 9.63 -10.81 0.12
CA ILE A 102 9.04 -11.37 -1.10
C ILE A 102 7.79 -10.59 -1.52
N VAL A 103 6.84 -10.40 -0.60
CA VAL A 103 5.57 -9.76 -0.93
C VAL A 103 5.79 -8.31 -1.34
N MET A 104 6.59 -7.55 -0.59
CA MET A 104 6.85 -6.14 -0.92
C MET A 104 7.69 -5.99 -2.18
N GLY A 105 8.68 -6.86 -2.41
CA GLY A 105 9.47 -6.87 -3.64
C GLY A 105 8.60 -7.10 -4.87
N VAL A 106 7.79 -8.17 -4.86
CA VAL A 106 6.89 -8.49 -5.97
C VAL A 106 5.82 -7.41 -6.17
N CYS A 107 5.18 -6.92 -5.10
CA CYS A 107 4.18 -5.85 -5.19
C CYS A 107 4.77 -4.55 -5.73
N SER A 108 5.97 -4.17 -5.30
CA SER A 108 6.64 -2.96 -5.78
C SER A 108 7.06 -3.09 -7.24
N ALA A 109 7.61 -4.25 -7.63
CA ALA A 109 7.95 -4.52 -9.02
C ALA A 109 6.71 -4.50 -9.92
N ALA A 110 5.64 -5.20 -9.53
CA ALA A 110 4.37 -5.21 -10.28
C ALA A 110 3.76 -3.80 -10.35
N GLY A 111 3.71 -3.08 -9.22
CA GLY A 111 3.19 -1.71 -9.16
C GLY A 111 3.96 -0.71 -10.02
N GLY A 112 5.27 -0.90 -10.17
CA GLY A 112 6.10 -0.09 -11.07
C GLY A 112 5.98 -0.47 -12.54
N LEU A 113 5.80 -1.76 -12.86
CA LEU A 113 5.79 -2.25 -14.25
C LEU A 113 4.40 -2.26 -14.88
N ILE A 114 3.35 -2.67 -14.14
CA ILE A 114 2.01 -2.82 -14.69
C ILE A 114 1.50 -1.54 -15.38
N PRO A 115 1.63 -0.33 -14.78
CA PRO A 115 1.17 0.90 -15.44
C PRO A 115 1.84 1.16 -16.79
N LEU A 116 3.08 0.70 -16.99
CA LEU A 116 3.80 0.90 -18.24
C LEU A 116 3.15 0.14 -19.42
N PHE A 117 2.50 -0.99 -19.15
CA PHE A 117 1.82 -1.78 -20.17
C PHE A 117 0.46 -1.21 -20.59
N PHE A 118 -0.13 -0.36 -19.74
CA PHE A 118 -1.44 0.25 -19.98
C PHE A 118 -1.34 1.74 -20.33
N ALA A 119 -0.14 2.33 -20.28
CA ALA A 119 0.10 3.71 -20.62
C ALA A 119 -0.14 3.96 -22.12
N ASN A 120 -0.85 5.02 -22.45
CA ASN A 120 -0.90 5.54 -23.82
C ASN A 120 0.42 6.25 -24.19
N GLU A 121 0.61 6.55 -25.48
CA GLU A 121 1.87 7.17 -25.97
C GLU A 121 2.25 8.46 -25.22
N ALA A 122 1.28 9.33 -24.95
CA ALA A 122 1.52 10.60 -24.26
C ALA A 122 1.89 10.41 -22.79
N GLU A 123 1.34 9.41 -22.13
CA GLU A 123 1.69 9.04 -20.76
C GLU A 123 3.07 8.36 -20.71
N PHE A 124 3.35 7.48 -21.68
CA PHE A 124 4.63 6.82 -21.78
C PHE A 124 5.78 7.82 -22.02
N GLU A 125 5.61 8.80 -22.90
CA GLU A 125 6.59 9.87 -23.12
C GLU A 125 6.90 10.66 -21.82
N LYS A 126 5.91 10.92 -20.99
CA LYS A 126 6.10 11.58 -19.69
C LYS A 126 6.88 10.71 -18.69
N MET A 127 6.71 9.39 -18.76
CA MET A 127 7.39 8.44 -17.87
C MET A 127 8.77 8.03 -18.40
N ALA A 128 9.03 8.17 -19.70
CA ALA A 128 10.27 7.72 -20.34
C ALA A 128 11.56 8.20 -19.65
N PRO A 129 11.68 9.45 -19.18
CA PRO A 129 12.89 9.90 -18.47
C PRO A 129 13.12 9.18 -17.14
N GLY A 130 12.04 8.67 -16.51
CA GLY A 130 12.10 7.93 -15.26
C GLY A 130 12.30 6.41 -15.44
N LEU A 131 12.15 5.88 -16.65
CA LEU A 131 12.20 4.44 -16.94
C LEU A 131 13.48 3.76 -16.45
N PRO A 132 14.69 4.31 -16.67
CA PRO A 132 15.91 3.69 -16.16
C PRO A 132 15.93 3.54 -14.64
N PHE A 133 15.35 4.51 -13.92
CA PHE A 133 15.27 4.47 -12.46
C PHE A 133 14.24 3.44 -11.99
N ILE A 134 13.09 3.33 -12.68
CA ILE A 134 12.07 2.32 -12.39
C ILE A 134 12.65 0.92 -12.60
N LEU A 135 13.26 0.67 -13.78
CA LEU A 135 13.84 -0.63 -14.09
C LEU A 135 15.02 -0.98 -13.18
N GLY A 136 15.88 -0.01 -12.87
CA GLY A 136 16.96 -0.17 -11.90
C GLY A 136 16.46 -0.49 -10.51
N GLY A 137 15.40 0.20 -10.04
CA GLY A 137 14.76 -0.08 -8.76
C GLY A 137 14.15 -1.48 -8.71
N VAL A 138 13.44 -1.90 -9.74
CA VAL A 138 12.89 -3.26 -9.86
C VAL A 138 14.00 -4.32 -9.83
N ALA A 139 15.09 -4.11 -10.58
CA ALA A 139 16.22 -5.05 -10.60
C ALA A 139 16.95 -5.20 -9.24
N ILE A 140 16.90 -4.17 -8.40
CA ILE A 140 17.47 -4.23 -7.05
C ILE A 140 16.51 -4.93 -6.06
N MET A 141 15.21 -4.85 -6.30
CA MET A 141 14.18 -5.44 -5.42
C MET A 141 13.94 -6.94 -5.65
N LEU A 142 14.27 -7.47 -6.82
CA LEU A 142 14.15 -8.88 -7.21
C LEU A 142 15.45 -9.64 -7.01
#